data_a02554c25ea8c66fd1c41e79126dc551
#
_entry.id   a02554c25ea8c66fd1c41e79126dc551
#
_cell.length_a   1.000
_cell.length_b   1.000
_cell.length_c   1.000
_cell.angle_alpha   90.00
_cell.angle_beta   90.00
_cell.angle_gamma   90.00
#
_symmetry.space_group_name_H-M   'P 1'
#
loop_
_entity.id
_entity.type
_entity.pdbx_description
1 polymer ?
#
loop_
_entity_poly.entity_id
_entity_poly.type
_entity_poly.pdbx_seq_one_letter_code
_entity_poly.pdbx_strand_id
1 'polypeptide(L)'
;MTIYQRIKELASEKNISIRELEKQLNFSNGAINKWSSKAPSDKLEKVANYFNVSTDYLLGRTEKKHYYDLTKKDEKDVGVQVERILNDMTGDVSFYGEPMTKEDKEKLRASLEVAVRVSMIEAKKKFTPKKYRGGNHDNTKDN
;
A
#
# COMPACT_ATOMS: atom_id res chain seq x y z
N MET A 1 -9.26 -6.88 -15.58
CA MET A 1 -10.24 -6.24 -14.70
C MET A 1 -10.42 -4.79 -15.11
N THR A 2 -11.66 -4.34 -15.19
CA THR A 2 -11.93 -2.96 -15.59
C THR A 2 -11.80 -2.01 -14.41
N ILE A 3 -11.76 -0.71 -14.70
CA ILE A 3 -11.76 0.31 -13.66
C ILE A 3 -13.00 0.14 -12.79
N TYR A 4 -14.15 -0.04 -13.43
CA TYR A 4 -15.41 -0.26 -12.70
C TYR A 4 -15.31 -1.44 -11.73
N GLN A 5 -14.74 -2.55 -12.18
CA GLN A 5 -14.63 -3.74 -11.34
C GLN A 5 -13.72 -3.50 -10.13
N ARG A 6 -12.62 -2.79 -10.31
CA ARG A 6 -11.74 -2.46 -9.19
C ARG A 6 -12.43 -1.57 -8.18
N ILE A 7 -13.18 -0.59 -8.67
CA ILE A 7 -13.94 0.29 -7.79
C ILE A 7 -15.03 -0.49 -7.05
N LYS A 8 -15.68 -1.41 -7.76
CA LYS A 8 -16.71 -2.22 -7.15
C LYS A 8 -16.16 -3.06 -6.00
N GLU A 9 -14.96 -3.62 -6.18
CA GLU A 9 -14.32 -4.37 -5.12
C GLU A 9 -14.03 -3.50 -3.90
N LEU A 10 -13.52 -2.30 -4.13
CA LEU A 10 -13.21 -1.38 -3.04
C LEU A 10 -14.49 -0.96 -2.31
N ALA A 11 -15.55 -0.70 -3.05
CA ALA A 11 -16.83 -0.32 -2.44
C ALA A 11 -17.38 -1.48 -1.61
N SER A 12 -17.25 -2.69 -2.12
CA SER A 12 -17.70 -3.89 -1.40
C SER A 12 -16.96 -4.04 -0.06
N GLU A 13 -15.66 -3.76 -0.05
CA GLU A 13 -14.88 -3.82 1.18
C GLU A 13 -15.36 -2.82 2.23
N LYS A 14 -15.91 -1.70 1.77
CA LYS A 14 -16.46 -0.68 2.68
C LYS A 14 -17.95 -0.84 2.90
N ASN A 15 -18.55 -1.89 2.34
CA ASN A 15 -19.99 -2.16 2.47
C ASN A 15 -20.86 -1.05 1.93
N ILE A 16 -20.46 -0.44 0.83
CA ILE A 16 -21.28 0.56 0.14
C ILE A 16 -21.51 0.10 -1.29
N SER A 17 -22.60 0.57 -1.88
CA SER A 17 -22.91 0.28 -3.26
C SER A 17 -22.25 1.33 -4.17
N ILE A 18 -22.15 1.00 -5.46
CA ILE A 18 -21.66 1.96 -6.45
C ILE A 18 -22.55 3.20 -6.47
N ARG A 19 -23.85 3.00 -6.33
CA ARG A 19 -24.79 4.12 -6.33
C ARG A 19 -24.55 5.05 -5.14
N GLU A 20 -24.30 4.47 -3.98
CA GLU A 20 -23.98 5.25 -2.80
C GLU A 20 -22.69 6.07 -2.99
N LEU A 21 -21.70 5.42 -3.59
CA LEU A 21 -20.44 6.11 -3.89
C LEU A 21 -20.69 7.29 -4.83
N GLU A 22 -21.47 7.07 -5.89
CA GLU A 22 -21.80 8.14 -6.82
C GLU A 22 -22.48 9.31 -6.13
N LYS A 23 -23.40 8.99 -5.22
CA LYS A 23 -24.09 10.04 -4.47
C LYS A 23 -23.11 10.85 -3.61
N GLN A 24 -22.23 10.17 -2.92
CA GLN A 24 -21.28 10.84 -2.03
C GLN A 24 -20.31 11.73 -2.80
N LEU A 25 -20.00 11.37 -4.03
CA LEU A 25 -19.07 12.13 -4.85
C LEU A 25 -19.77 13.10 -5.80
N ASN A 26 -21.10 13.19 -5.71
CA ASN A 26 -21.92 14.05 -6.58
C ASN A 26 -21.80 13.68 -8.06
N PHE A 27 -21.70 12.39 -8.33
CA PHE A 27 -21.70 11.87 -9.70
C PHE A 27 -23.12 11.53 -10.11
N SER A 28 -23.39 11.59 -11.42
CA SER A 28 -24.68 11.17 -11.93
C SER A 28 -24.83 9.66 -11.82
N ASN A 29 -26.10 9.20 -11.81
CA ASN A 29 -26.40 7.79 -11.71
C ASN A 29 -25.81 7.04 -12.90
N GLY A 30 -25.04 6.00 -12.62
CA GLY A 30 -24.45 5.16 -13.66
C GLY A 30 -23.17 5.72 -14.25
N ALA A 31 -22.64 6.81 -13.70
CA ALA A 31 -21.40 7.40 -14.23
C ALA A 31 -20.24 6.42 -14.18
N ILE A 32 -20.10 5.70 -13.07
CA ILE A 32 -18.96 4.81 -12.87
C ILE A 32 -19.10 3.52 -13.70
N ASN A 33 -20.30 3.08 -13.97
CA ASN A 33 -20.55 1.87 -14.76
C ASN A 33 -19.88 1.91 -16.14
N LYS A 34 -19.68 3.11 -16.66
CA LYS A 34 -19.12 3.28 -18.01
C LYS A 34 -17.60 3.15 -18.03
N TRP A 35 -16.96 3.11 -16.90
CA TRP A 35 -15.50 3.15 -16.84
C TRP A 35 -14.91 1.74 -17.03
N SER A 36 -14.41 1.46 -18.22
CA SER A 36 -13.74 0.18 -18.49
C SER A 36 -12.22 0.37 -18.47
N SER A 37 -11.64 0.82 -19.57
CA SER A 37 -10.20 1.10 -19.63
C SER A 37 -9.91 2.59 -19.50
N LYS A 38 -10.94 3.43 -19.52
CA LYS A 38 -10.79 4.87 -19.42
C LYS A 38 -11.83 5.46 -18.49
N ALA A 39 -11.48 6.57 -17.88
CA ALA A 39 -12.38 7.35 -17.03
C ALA A 39 -11.90 8.79 -17.03
N PRO A 40 -12.81 9.75 -16.80
CA PRO A 40 -12.37 11.16 -16.68
C PRO A 40 -11.39 11.28 -15.53
N SER A 41 -10.25 11.90 -15.76
CA SER A 41 -9.17 11.93 -14.77
C SER A 41 -9.58 12.64 -13.49
N ASP A 42 -10.34 13.72 -13.58
CA ASP A 42 -10.77 14.44 -12.39
C ASP A 42 -11.70 13.59 -11.51
N LYS A 43 -12.60 12.83 -12.13
CA LYS A 43 -13.51 11.96 -11.39
C LYS A 43 -12.79 10.76 -10.84
N LEU A 44 -11.83 10.23 -11.61
CA LEU A 44 -11.03 9.11 -11.16
C LEU A 44 -10.22 9.47 -9.92
N GLU A 45 -9.67 10.69 -9.88
CA GLU A 45 -8.95 11.17 -8.71
C GLU A 45 -9.84 11.24 -7.48
N LYS A 46 -11.09 11.68 -7.67
CA LYS A 46 -12.03 11.75 -6.55
C LYS A 46 -12.31 10.38 -5.96
N VAL A 47 -12.47 9.39 -6.83
CA VAL A 47 -12.68 8.02 -6.35
C VAL A 47 -11.43 7.49 -5.64
N ALA A 48 -10.26 7.74 -6.22
CA ALA A 48 -9.00 7.31 -5.62
C ALA A 48 -8.83 7.91 -4.23
N ASN A 49 -9.12 9.21 -4.10
CA ASN A 49 -9.02 9.89 -2.81
C ASN A 49 -10.03 9.34 -1.80
N TYR A 50 -11.23 9.04 -2.26
CA TYR A 50 -12.26 8.49 -1.38
C TYR A 50 -11.81 7.16 -0.76
N PHE A 51 -11.20 6.29 -1.56
CA PHE A 51 -10.74 4.99 -1.09
C PHE A 51 -9.29 5.01 -0.60
N ASN A 52 -8.64 6.16 -0.68
CA ASN A 52 -7.23 6.29 -0.27
C ASN A 52 -6.33 5.32 -1.03
N VAL A 53 -6.52 5.24 -2.33
CA VAL A 53 -5.69 4.43 -3.23
C VAL A 53 -5.16 5.33 -4.34
N SER A 54 -4.19 4.83 -5.11
CA SER A 54 -3.66 5.60 -6.23
C SER A 54 -4.54 5.46 -7.46
N THR A 55 -4.51 6.47 -8.34
CA THR A 55 -5.19 6.35 -9.63
C THR A 55 -4.57 5.25 -10.48
N ASP A 56 -3.26 5.03 -10.34
CA ASP A 56 -2.59 3.94 -11.06
C ASP A 56 -3.16 2.58 -10.68
N TYR A 57 -3.52 2.40 -9.40
CA TYR A 57 -4.15 1.16 -8.99
C TYR A 57 -5.50 0.99 -9.68
N LEU A 58 -6.31 2.05 -9.72
CA LEU A 58 -7.63 1.99 -10.37
C LEU A 58 -7.50 1.73 -11.86
N LEU A 59 -6.46 2.28 -12.49
CA LEU A 59 -6.21 2.09 -13.91
C LEU A 59 -5.59 0.72 -14.23
N GLY A 60 -5.24 -0.05 -13.21
CA GLY A 60 -4.65 -1.37 -13.43
C GLY A 60 -3.18 -1.34 -13.78
N ARG A 61 -2.52 -0.22 -13.61
CA ARG A 61 -1.10 -0.08 -13.92
C ARG A 61 -0.19 -0.66 -12.85
N THR A 62 -0.72 -0.86 -11.66
CA THR A 62 0.02 -1.42 -10.54
C THR A 62 -0.93 -2.22 -9.67
N GLU A 63 -0.40 -3.23 -8.98
CA GLU A 63 -1.16 -3.96 -7.99
C GLU A 63 -1.11 -3.29 -6.62
N LYS A 64 -0.25 -2.29 -6.47
CA LYS A 64 -0.14 -1.59 -5.19
C LYS A 64 -1.28 -0.58 -5.06
N LYS A 65 -2.04 -0.70 -3.98
CA LYS A 65 -3.11 0.27 -3.70
C LYS A 65 -2.53 1.65 -3.35
N HIS A 66 -1.38 1.65 -2.69
CA HIS A 66 -0.73 2.89 -2.28
C HIS A 66 0.69 2.92 -2.83
N TYR A 67 1.18 4.13 -3.14
CA TYR A 67 2.54 4.27 -3.68
C TYR A 67 3.60 3.76 -2.69
N TYR A 68 3.28 3.71 -1.40
CA TYR A 68 4.22 3.26 -0.38
C TYR A 68 4.11 1.78 -0.06
N ASP A 69 3.21 1.05 -0.72
CA ASP A 69 3.11 -0.38 -0.50
C ASP A 69 4.36 -1.09 -0.99
N LEU A 70 4.74 -2.15 -0.28
CA LEU A 70 5.94 -2.89 -0.64
C LEU A 70 5.70 -3.79 -1.84
N THR A 71 6.68 -3.84 -2.73
CA THR A 71 6.66 -4.72 -3.90
C THR A 71 7.20 -6.09 -3.51
N LYS A 72 7.14 -7.05 -4.44
CA LYS A 72 7.75 -8.36 -4.22
C LYS A 72 9.26 -8.23 -4.01
N LYS A 73 9.89 -7.32 -4.75
CA LYS A 73 11.32 -7.07 -4.56
C LYS A 73 11.58 -6.51 -3.17
N ASP A 74 10.74 -5.59 -2.72
CA ASP A 74 10.89 -5.02 -1.38
C ASP A 74 10.77 -6.11 -0.31
N GLU A 75 9.83 -7.04 -0.46
CA GLU A 75 9.67 -8.13 0.51
C GLU A 75 10.90 -9.03 0.54
N LYS A 76 11.50 -9.27 -0.62
CA LYS A 76 12.74 -10.03 -0.68
C LYS A 76 13.86 -9.27 0.03
N ASP A 77 13.95 -7.96 -0.18
CA ASP A 77 14.94 -7.13 0.48
C ASP A 77 14.75 -7.12 2.00
N VAL A 78 13.49 -7.17 2.47
CA VAL A 78 13.21 -7.30 3.90
C VAL A 78 13.88 -8.56 4.45
N GLY A 79 13.69 -9.69 3.75
CA GLY A 79 14.30 -10.94 4.18
C GLY A 79 15.82 -10.87 4.26
N VAL A 80 16.44 -10.26 3.24
CA VAL A 80 17.89 -10.12 3.21
C VAL A 80 18.36 -9.26 4.38
N GLN A 81 17.71 -8.15 4.66
CA GLN A 81 18.09 -7.27 5.76
C GLN A 81 17.93 -7.97 7.10
N VAL A 82 16.83 -8.70 7.28
CA VAL A 82 16.58 -9.40 8.54
C VAL A 82 17.65 -10.47 8.77
N GLU A 83 18.01 -11.24 7.74
CA GLU A 83 19.04 -12.26 7.88
C GLU A 83 20.38 -11.64 8.22
N ARG A 84 20.70 -10.50 7.62
CA ARG A 84 21.95 -9.79 7.93
C ARG A 84 22.00 -9.39 9.40
N ILE A 85 20.90 -8.81 9.89
CA ILE A 85 20.83 -8.39 11.29
C ILE A 85 20.96 -9.58 12.21
N LEU A 86 20.26 -10.66 11.92
CA LEU A 86 20.34 -11.87 12.75
C LEU A 86 21.74 -12.45 12.77
N ASN A 87 22.42 -12.49 11.62
CA ASN A 87 23.77 -13.01 11.55
C ASN A 87 24.74 -12.17 12.35
N ASP A 88 24.56 -10.86 12.34
CA ASP A 88 25.40 -9.95 13.12
C ASP A 88 25.21 -10.16 14.61
N MET A 89 24.04 -10.63 15.02
CA MET A 89 23.69 -10.80 16.42
C MET A 89 24.04 -12.19 16.96
N THR A 90 24.29 -13.15 16.06
CA THR A 90 24.49 -14.54 16.50
C THR A 90 25.75 -14.67 17.36
N GLY A 91 25.64 -15.51 18.40
CA GLY A 91 26.75 -15.83 19.25
C GLY A 91 26.88 -14.90 20.45
N ASP A 92 26.40 -13.68 20.36
CA ASP A 92 26.57 -12.70 21.42
C ASP A 92 25.29 -12.40 22.18
N VAL A 93 24.14 -12.72 21.62
CA VAL A 93 22.87 -12.38 22.25
C VAL A 93 22.42 -13.50 23.18
N SER A 94 22.11 -13.14 24.40
CA SER A 94 21.61 -14.10 25.38
C SER A 94 20.56 -13.41 26.24
N PHE A 95 19.70 -14.23 26.87
CA PHE A 95 18.68 -13.73 27.78
C PHE A 95 18.96 -14.31 29.16
N TYR A 96 19.20 -13.44 30.12
CA TYR A 96 19.53 -13.88 31.50
C TYR A 96 20.68 -14.87 31.56
N GLY A 97 21.69 -14.67 30.70
CA GLY A 97 22.85 -15.50 30.69
C GLY A 97 22.71 -16.81 29.92
N GLU A 98 21.56 -17.04 29.31
CA GLU A 98 21.30 -18.22 28.51
C GLU A 98 21.36 -17.88 27.02
N PRO A 99 21.90 -18.76 26.19
CA PRO A 99 21.92 -18.52 24.77
C PRO A 99 20.52 -18.54 24.19
N MET A 100 20.31 -17.79 23.08
CA MET A 100 19.05 -17.77 22.40
C MET A 100 18.66 -19.14 21.88
N THR A 101 17.44 -19.58 22.17
CA THR A 101 16.93 -20.83 21.61
C THR A 101 16.48 -20.58 20.18
N LYS A 102 16.18 -21.68 19.48
CA LYS A 102 15.64 -21.59 18.12
C LYS A 102 14.32 -20.82 18.13
N GLU A 103 13.50 -21.09 19.15
CA GLU A 103 12.21 -20.41 19.27
C GLU A 103 12.41 -18.92 19.49
N ASP A 104 13.39 -18.53 20.31
CA ASP A 104 13.70 -17.12 20.54
C ASP A 104 14.12 -16.44 19.25
N LYS A 105 14.92 -17.14 18.44
CA LYS A 105 15.38 -16.60 17.17
C LYS A 105 14.22 -16.37 16.20
N GLU A 106 13.26 -17.29 16.18
CA GLU A 106 12.10 -17.15 15.32
C GLU A 106 11.25 -15.96 15.73
N LYS A 107 11.06 -15.76 17.03
CA LYS A 107 10.33 -14.61 17.53
C LYS A 107 11.04 -13.31 17.18
N LEU A 108 12.35 -13.30 17.33
CA LEU A 108 13.14 -12.11 16.99
C LEU A 108 13.06 -11.83 15.48
N ARG A 109 13.14 -12.89 14.67
CA ARG A 109 13.02 -12.74 13.21
C ARG A 109 11.70 -12.09 12.85
N ALA A 110 10.60 -12.55 13.43
CA ALA A 110 9.28 -11.99 13.15
C ALA A 110 9.21 -10.52 13.53
N SER A 111 9.77 -10.16 14.68
CA SER A 111 9.79 -8.76 15.11
C SER A 111 10.63 -7.89 14.19
N LEU A 112 11.77 -8.40 13.74
CA LEU A 112 12.65 -7.67 12.84
C LEU A 112 11.99 -7.47 11.48
N GLU A 113 11.25 -8.48 11.00
CA GLU A 113 10.54 -8.34 9.74
C GLU A 113 9.53 -7.20 9.79
N VAL A 114 8.77 -7.11 10.87
CA VAL A 114 7.81 -6.02 11.04
C VAL A 114 8.54 -4.68 11.07
N ALA A 115 9.61 -4.60 11.86
CA ALA A 115 10.36 -3.35 12.00
C ALA A 115 10.94 -2.89 10.67
N VAL A 116 11.52 -3.81 9.89
CA VAL A 116 12.10 -3.45 8.60
C VAL A 116 11.02 -3.01 7.62
N ARG A 117 9.89 -3.73 7.58
CA ARG A 117 8.79 -3.33 6.70
C ARG A 117 8.27 -1.95 7.03
N VAL A 118 8.05 -1.67 8.30
CA VAL A 118 7.59 -0.36 8.73
C VAL A 118 8.59 0.73 8.31
N SER A 119 9.87 0.47 8.51
CA SER A 119 10.90 1.44 8.12
C SER A 119 10.92 1.70 6.61
N MET A 120 10.74 0.64 5.80
CA MET A 120 10.72 0.81 4.36
C MET A 120 9.50 1.60 3.91
N ILE A 121 8.33 1.31 4.50
CA ILE A 121 7.12 2.05 4.18
C ILE A 121 7.28 3.53 4.55
N GLU A 122 7.81 3.80 5.73
CA GLU A 122 8.04 5.18 6.16
C GLU A 122 9.01 5.90 5.22
N ALA A 123 10.05 5.21 4.78
CA ALA A 123 10.99 5.79 3.84
C ALA A 123 10.33 6.11 2.51
N LYS A 124 9.47 5.23 2.02
CA LYS A 124 8.75 5.48 0.77
C LYS A 124 7.83 6.69 0.90
N LYS A 125 7.14 6.81 2.02
CA LYS A 125 6.26 7.97 2.25
C LYS A 125 7.03 9.26 2.30
N LYS A 126 8.21 9.23 2.88
CA LYS A 126 9.01 10.42 3.14
C LYS A 126 9.82 10.86 1.92
N PHE A 127 10.39 9.90 1.19
CA PHE A 127 11.38 10.22 0.16
C PHE A 127 10.91 10.05 -1.27
N THR A 128 9.71 9.49 -1.52
CA THR A 128 9.20 9.38 -2.87
C THR A 128 8.71 10.76 -3.34
N PRO A 129 9.24 11.27 -4.47
CA PRO A 129 8.77 12.56 -4.98
C PRO A 129 7.28 12.52 -5.28
N LYS A 130 6.62 13.66 -5.09
CA LYS A 130 5.17 13.75 -5.29
C LYS A 130 4.72 13.27 -6.65
N LYS A 131 5.51 13.53 -7.70
CA LYS A 131 5.14 13.14 -9.05
C LYS A 131 5.06 11.64 -9.24
N TYR A 132 5.66 10.85 -8.34
CA TYR A 132 5.63 9.40 -8.43
C TYR A 132 4.70 8.74 -7.42
N ARG A 133 3.92 9.53 -6.68
CA ARG A 133 3.08 8.98 -5.59
C ARG A 133 1.73 8.46 -6.04
N GLY A 134 1.32 8.74 -7.25
CA GLY A 134 0.01 8.34 -7.70
C GLY A 134 -1.02 9.43 -7.44
N GLY A 135 -2.30 9.11 -7.65
CA GLY A 135 -3.33 10.10 -7.72
C GLY A 135 -3.95 10.57 -6.43
N ASN A 136 -3.68 9.94 -5.31
CA ASN A 136 -4.37 10.35 -4.11
C ASN A 136 -3.58 11.30 -3.24
N HIS A 137 -2.49 11.84 -3.72
CA HIS A 137 -1.82 12.86 -2.95
C HIS A 137 -2.49 14.17 -3.26
N ASP A 138 -2.41 15.05 -2.47
CA ASP A 138 -3.08 16.16 -2.59
C ASP A 138 -2.59 17.05 -3.48
N ASN A 139 -2.65 17.31 -3.96
CA ASN A 139 -2.52 18.12 -4.77
C ASN A 139 -2.39 19.44 -4.46
N THR A 140 -2.26 19.70 -3.65
CA THR A 140 -2.16 20.94 -3.31
C THR A 140 -1.42 21.76 -4.15
N LYS A 141 -1.29 21.87 -4.50
CA LYS A 141 -0.74 22.42 -5.09
C LYS A 141 0.16 23.04 -5.04
N ASP A 142 0.60 23.00 -5.08
CA ASP A 142 1.36 23.44 -5.05
C ASP A 142 1.85 24.21 -5.61
N ASN A 143 1.89 24.54 -5.64
CA ASN A 143 2.26 25.24 -6.12
C ASN A 143 2.84 25.72 -6.00
#